data_2a5041e109cd73789a7d1b75ed967842
#
_entry.id   2a5041e109cd73789a7d1b75ed967842
#
_cell.length_a   1.000
_cell.length_b   1.000
_cell.length_c   1.000
_cell.angle_alpha   90.00
_cell.angle_beta   90.00
_cell.angle_gamma   90.00
#
_symmetry.space_group_name_H-M   'P 1'
#
loop_
_entity.id
_entity.type
_entity.pdbx_description
1 polymer ?
#
loop_
_entity_poly.entity_id
_entity_poly.type
_entity_poly.pdbx_seq_one_letter_code
_entity_poly.pdbx_strand_id
1 'polypeptide(L)'
;MPDIEYDNFLKVTLFKLSSEFRRLDTDERAKAKKEFVEVVDTHSERDEIRTYSTVGTRADADFMIVQDSASVDTFHEAAKAINHSLLGRYLDQSHSYLSIRRKSRYKHGGGSPKLKEDYKYMVIYPMTKTRPWYEKSMKERQEMMNDHFRVGKNYPMVKINTSYAFGLDDTEFVLSFEMDDPSEFTSLVM
;
A
#
# COMPACT_ATOMS: atom_id res chain seq x y z
N MET A 1 -28.64 0.78 11.25
CA MET A 1 -27.64 0.72 10.18
C MET A 1 -26.91 -0.61 10.38
N PRO A 2 -26.63 -1.39 9.33
CA PRO A 2 -25.81 -2.58 9.55
C PRO A 2 -24.46 -2.15 10.09
N ASP A 3 -23.97 -2.84 11.12
CA ASP A 3 -22.65 -2.61 11.68
C ASP A 3 -21.62 -2.78 10.55
N ILE A 4 -21.07 -1.65 10.09
CA ILE A 4 -19.97 -1.65 9.15
C ILE A 4 -18.75 -1.88 10.05
N GLU A 5 -18.27 -3.11 10.05
CA GLU A 5 -17.00 -3.45 10.67
C GLU A 5 -15.93 -2.69 9.89
N TYR A 6 -15.42 -1.62 10.47
CA TYR A 6 -14.33 -0.82 9.92
C TYR A 6 -13.05 -1.60 10.16
N ASP A 7 -12.48 -2.11 9.09
CA ASP A 7 -11.11 -2.60 9.10
C ASP A 7 -10.13 -1.42 9.17
N ASN A 8 -8.87 -1.71 9.37
CA ASN A 8 -7.81 -0.72 9.49
C ASN A 8 -7.68 0.19 8.25
N PHE A 9 -7.15 1.37 8.47
CA PHE A 9 -6.66 2.24 7.41
C PHE A 9 -5.34 1.70 6.85
N LEU A 10 -5.14 1.90 5.56
CA LEU A 10 -3.90 1.59 4.86
C LEU A 10 -3.31 2.88 4.31
N LYS A 11 -2.07 3.17 4.68
CA LYS A 11 -1.28 4.27 4.15
C LYS A 11 -0.09 3.73 3.39
N VAL A 12 0.08 4.20 2.17
CA VAL A 12 1.23 3.88 1.33
C VAL A 12 1.95 5.16 0.98
N THR A 13 3.25 5.19 1.22
CA THR A 13 4.09 6.34 0.91
C THR A 13 5.33 5.89 0.16
N LEU A 14 5.57 6.46 -1.01
CA LEU A 14 6.79 6.23 -1.79
C LEU A 14 7.71 7.44 -1.63
N PHE A 15 8.96 7.15 -1.36
CA PHE A 15 10.00 8.15 -1.13
C PHE A 15 11.11 8.07 -2.17
N LYS A 16 11.54 9.26 -2.58
CA LYS A 16 12.74 9.47 -3.39
C LYS A 16 13.83 10.10 -2.55
N LEU A 17 15.01 9.50 -2.56
CA LEU A 17 16.20 10.09 -1.94
C LEU A 17 16.79 11.17 -2.86
N SER A 18 17.03 12.34 -2.31
CA SER A 18 17.72 13.41 -3.02
C SER A 18 19.15 13.00 -3.40
N SER A 19 19.69 13.62 -4.44
CA SER A 19 21.07 13.37 -4.84
C SER A 19 22.09 13.82 -3.78
N GLU A 20 21.71 14.76 -2.92
CA GLU A 20 22.53 15.28 -1.85
C GLU A 20 22.82 14.21 -0.80
N PHE A 21 21.85 13.37 -0.46
CA PHE A 21 22.08 12.24 0.44
C PHE A 21 23.20 11.30 -0.05
N ARG A 22 23.26 11.08 -1.36
CA ARG A 22 24.29 10.22 -1.96
C ARG A 22 25.69 10.82 -1.91
N ARG A 23 25.81 12.15 -1.73
CA ARG A 23 27.07 12.90 -1.63
C ARG A 23 27.60 13.01 -0.21
N LEU A 24 26.78 12.71 0.80
CA LEU A 24 27.21 12.63 2.19
C LEU A 24 28.32 11.58 2.35
N ASP A 25 29.17 11.76 3.32
CA ASP A 25 30.15 10.74 3.68
C ASP A 25 29.49 9.47 4.21
N THR A 26 30.29 8.42 4.35
CA THR A 26 29.77 7.09 4.74
C THR A 26 29.18 7.10 6.15
N ASP A 27 29.78 7.83 7.08
CA ASP A 27 29.37 7.84 8.49
C ASP A 27 28.08 8.64 8.66
N GLU A 28 27.95 9.78 7.98
CA GLU A 28 26.73 10.57 7.97
C GLU A 28 25.55 9.76 7.39
N ARG A 29 25.76 9.05 6.28
CA ARG A 29 24.74 8.17 5.68
C ARG A 29 24.36 7.03 6.62
N ALA A 30 25.34 6.42 7.26
CA ALA A 30 25.10 5.32 8.21
C ALA A 30 24.28 5.80 9.42
N LYS A 31 24.63 6.95 9.97
CA LYS A 31 23.91 7.58 11.09
C LYS A 31 22.47 7.89 10.72
N ALA A 32 22.25 8.54 9.57
CA ALA A 32 20.90 8.90 9.12
C ALA A 32 20.02 7.67 8.87
N LYS A 33 20.57 6.60 8.29
CA LYS A 33 19.86 5.34 8.11
C LYS A 33 19.52 4.67 9.43
N LYS A 34 20.46 4.65 10.38
CA LYS A 34 20.22 4.05 11.69
C LYS A 34 19.08 4.73 12.42
N GLU A 35 19.13 6.06 12.50
CA GLU A 35 18.06 6.85 13.12
C GLU A 35 16.70 6.61 12.44
N PHE A 36 16.66 6.53 11.11
CA PHE A 36 15.43 6.25 10.37
C PHE A 36 14.86 4.87 10.70
N VAL A 37 15.71 3.84 10.80
CA VAL A 37 15.28 2.50 11.21
C VAL A 37 14.71 2.53 12.63
N GLU A 38 15.36 3.21 13.57
CA GLU A 38 14.87 3.37 14.95
C GLU A 38 13.49 4.06 14.99
N VAL A 39 13.26 5.06 14.13
CA VAL A 39 11.95 5.72 13.99
C VAL A 39 10.90 4.73 13.49
N VAL A 40 11.19 3.97 12.43
CA VAL A 40 10.26 2.98 11.86
C VAL A 40 9.96 1.88 12.89
N ASP A 41 10.97 1.34 13.55
CA ASP A 41 10.82 0.28 14.56
C ASP A 41 9.94 0.73 15.72
N THR A 42 10.15 1.96 16.23
CA THR A 42 9.34 2.53 17.31
C THR A 42 7.85 2.60 16.94
N HIS A 43 7.55 2.97 15.69
CA HIS A 43 6.16 3.03 15.24
C HIS A 43 5.59 1.65 14.91
N SER A 44 6.44 0.68 14.55
CA SER A 44 6.05 -0.71 14.30
C SER A 44 5.59 -1.47 15.55
N GLU A 45 5.87 -0.98 16.74
CA GLU A 45 5.34 -1.54 17.99
C GLU A 45 3.82 -1.38 18.13
N ARG A 46 3.23 -0.40 17.44
CA ARG A 46 1.79 -0.08 17.53
C ARG A 46 1.00 -0.43 16.29
N ASP A 47 1.65 -0.35 15.14
CA ASP A 47 1.04 -0.51 13.82
C ASP A 47 1.83 -1.52 12.99
N GLU A 48 1.19 -2.14 12.02
CA GLU A 48 1.92 -2.93 11.04
C GLU A 48 2.59 -1.99 10.02
N ILE A 49 3.91 -1.93 10.05
CA ILE A 49 4.71 -1.14 9.11
C ILE A 49 5.63 -2.07 8.32
N ARG A 50 5.63 -1.91 6.99
CA ARG A 50 6.51 -2.65 6.08
C ARG A 50 7.22 -1.70 5.15
N THR A 51 8.45 -2.03 4.85
CA THR A 51 9.28 -1.27 3.93
C THR A 51 9.70 -2.14 2.75
N TYR A 52 9.67 -1.55 1.56
CA TYR A 52 10.05 -2.23 0.32
C TYR A 52 11.03 -1.36 -0.45
N SER A 53 12.12 -1.94 -0.94
CA SER A 53 13.03 -1.24 -1.85
C SER A 53 12.44 -1.21 -3.25
N THR A 54 12.50 -0.03 -3.87
CA THR A 54 12.15 0.17 -5.29
C THR A 54 13.37 0.57 -6.12
N VAL A 55 14.56 0.52 -5.53
CA VAL A 55 15.82 0.82 -6.21
C VAL A 55 16.02 -0.11 -7.40
N GLY A 56 16.27 0.48 -8.58
CA GLY A 56 16.47 -0.26 -9.83
C GLY A 56 15.19 -0.71 -10.53
N THR A 57 14.02 -0.60 -9.89
CA THR A 57 12.74 -0.98 -10.48
C THR A 57 11.84 0.22 -10.78
N ARG A 58 12.02 1.35 -10.08
CA ARG A 58 11.31 2.61 -10.31
C ARG A 58 12.27 3.78 -10.45
N ALA A 59 11.91 4.71 -11.34
CA ALA A 59 12.69 5.94 -11.54
C ALA A 59 12.31 7.04 -10.53
N ASP A 60 11.07 7.03 -10.07
CA ASP A 60 10.44 8.09 -9.27
C ASP A 60 10.44 7.80 -7.76
N ALA A 61 10.87 6.62 -7.32
CA ALA A 61 10.97 6.26 -5.92
C ALA A 61 12.16 5.33 -5.66
N ASP A 62 12.74 5.40 -4.48
CA ASP A 62 13.81 4.51 -4.03
C ASP A 62 13.33 3.50 -2.98
N PHE A 63 12.28 3.82 -2.23
CA PHE A 63 11.61 2.88 -1.33
C PHE A 63 10.17 3.27 -1.04
N MET A 64 9.43 2.32 -0.51
CA MET A 64 8.03 2.46 -0.12
C MET A 64 7.84 2.02 1.33
N ILE A 65 7.01 2.77 2.06
CA ILE A 65 6.48 2.39 3.37
C ILE A 65 5.00 2.08 3.22
N VAL A 66 4.59 0.94 3.74
CA VAL A 66 3.18 0.53 3.85
C VAL A 66 2.84 0.44 5.33
N GLN A 67 1.83 1.17 5.75
CA GLN A 67 1.37 1.24 7.14
C GLN A 67 -0.09 0.80 7.22
N ASP A 68 -0.40 -0.02 8.21
CA ASP A 68 -1.73 -0.54 8.49
C ASP A 68 -2.07 -0.27 9.95
N SER A 69 -3.09 0.54 10.18
CA SER A 69 -3.48 0.98 11.52
C SER A 69 -4.97 1.18 11.69
N ALA A 70 -5.45 1.02 12.90
CA ALA A 70 -6.82 1.35 13.28
C ALA A 70 -7.09 2.87 13.34
N SER A 71 -6.04 3.71 13.39
CA SER A 71 -6.15 5.17 13.48
C SER A 71 -5.27 5.89 12.46
N VAL A 72 -5.83 6.93 11.85
CA VAL A 72 -5.09 7.85 10.97
C VAL A 72 -4.06 8.68 11.75
N ASP A 73 -4.28 8.89 13.04
CA ASP A 73 -3.37 9.68 13.89
C ASP A 73 -1.97 9.06 13.98
N THR A 74 -1.89 7.72 13.95
CA THR A 74 -0.60 7.01 13.98
C THR A 74 0.24 7.29 12.74
N PHE A 75 -0.40 7.41 11.57
CA PHE A 75 0.29 7.80 10.33
C PHE A 75 0.84 9.22 10.41
N HIS A 76 0.09 10.12 11.05
CA HIS A 76 0.52 11.49 11.26
C HIS A 76 1.73 11.55 12.20
N GLU A 77 1.70 10.81 13.30
CA GLU A 77 2.82 10.71 14.23
C GLU A 77 4.07 10.13 13.57
N ALA A 78 3.94 9.03 12.82
CA ALA A 78 5.04 8.43 12.09
C ALA A 78 5.60 9.38 11.02
N ALA A 79 4.74 10.06 10.25
CA ALA A 79 5.17 11.03 9.24
C ALA A 79 5.95 12.20 9.86
N LYS A 80 5.50 12.71 11.03
CA LYS A 80 6.22 13.75 11.78
C LYS A 80 7.61 13.27 12.20
N ALA A 81 7.68 12.07 12.78
CA ALA A 81 8.96 11.51 13.23
C ALA A 81 9.92 11.28 12.05
N ILE A 82 9.44 10.75 10.93
CA ILE A 82 10.22 10.57 9.70
C ILE A 82 10.74 11.92 9.20
N ASN A 83 9.89 12.93 9.09
CA ASN A 83 10.29 14.26 8.59
C ASN A 83 11.29 14.97 9.50
N HIS A 84 11.28 14.70 10.81
CA HIS A 84 12.23 15.24 11.77
C HIS A 84 13.56 14.48 11.81
N SER A 85 13.62 13.26 11.26
CA SER A 85 14.84 12.45 11.23
C SER A 85 15.92 13.06 10.31
N LEU A 86 17.17 12.64 10.52
CA LEU A 86 18.28 13.06 9.65
C LEU A 86 18.05 12.65 8.20
N LEU A 87 17.55 11.44 7.96
CA LEU A 87 17.22 10.96 6.62
C LEU A 87 16.05 11.74 6.02
N GLY A 88 15.07 12.13 6.84
CA GLY A 88 13.88 12.88 6.41
C GLY A 88 14.19 14.17 5.66
N ARG A 89 15.34 14.82 5.99
CA ARG A 89 15.81 16.02 5.30
C ARG A 89 16.14 15.81 3.82
N TYR A 90 16.32 14.58 3.41
CA TYR A 90 16.72 14.16 2.06
C TYR A 90 15.65 13.33 1.35
N LEU A 91 14.44 13.27 1.92
CA LEU A 91 13.33 12.50 1.37
C LEU A 91 12.33 13.42 0.68
N ASP A 92 12.08 13.16 -0.59
CA ASP A 92 10.94 13.68 -1.32
C ASP A 92 9.84 12.59 -1.33
N GLN A 93 8.62 12.96 -0.94
CA GLN A 93 7.48 12.07 -1.03
C GLN A 93 6.93 12.12 -2.45
N SER A 94 7.24 11.10 -3.26
CA SER A 94 6.83 11.06 -4.66
C SER A 94 5.37 10.65 -4.87
N HIS A 95 4.88 9.71 -4.05
CA HIS A 95 3.49 9.27 -4.06
C HIS A 95 2.99 8.99 -2.65
N SER A 96 1.69 9.16 -2.46
CA SER A 96 1.02 8.95 -1.18
C SER A 96 -0.41 8.50 -1.42
N TYR A 97 -0.82 7.38 -0.83
CA TYR A 97 -2.19 6.86 -0.94
C TYR A 97 -2.74 6.57 0.45
N LEU A 98 -3.97 7.04 0.70
CA LEU A 98 -4.71 6.75 1.92
C LEU A 98 -6.00 6.01 1.58
N SER A 99 -6.22 4.89 2.20
CA SER A 99 -7.41 4.07 2.00
C SER A 99 -7.82 3.36 3.28
N ILE A 100 -9.01 2.76 3.25
CA ILE A 100 -9.54 1.97 4.35
C ILE A 100 -9.88 0.57 3.85
N ARG A 101 -9.56 -0.45 4.63
CA ARG A 101 -9.98 -1.81 4.38
C ARG A 101 -11.44 -1.95 4.76
N ARG A 102 -12.20 -2.61 3.93
CA ARG A 102 -13.61 -2.90 4.17
C ARG A 102 -14.00 -4.21 3.52
N LYS A 103 -14.96 -4.89 4.09
CA LYS A 103 -15.59 -6.04 3.48
C LYS A 103 -16.20 -5.66 2.13
N SER A 104 -15.94 -6.46 1.11
CA SER A 104 -16.51 -6.27 -0.22
C SER A 104 -18.04 -6.25 -0.18
N ARG A 105 -18.65 -5.34 -0.96
CA ARG A 105 -20.11 -5.33 -1.18
C ARG A 105 -20.60 -6.48 -2.06
N TYR A 106 -19.69 -7.11 -2.78
CA TYR A 106 -20.01 -8.21 -3.69
C TYR A 106 -19.94 -9.53 -2.96
N LYS A 107 -20.90 -10.43 -3.27
CA LYS A 107 -20.86 -11.81 -2.78
C LYS A 107 -19.59 -12.48 -3.30
N HIS A 108 -18.98 -13.30 -2.48
CA HIS A 108 -17.70 -13.97 -2.78
C HIS A 108 -16.48 -13.04 -2.97
N GLY A 109 -16.66 -11.72 -2.80
CA GLY A 109 -15.54 -10.81 -2.64
C GLY A 109 -14.91 -11.07 -1.28
N GLY A 110 -13.74 -11.65 -1.28
CA GLY A 110 -12.86 -11.70 -0.12
C GLY A 110 -12.01 -10.45 -0.16
N GLY A 111 -11.60 -9.96 0.95
CA GLY A 111 -10.43 -9.13 1.08
C GLY A 111 -9.63 -9.78 2.18
N SER A 112 -8.36 -9.96 2.02
CA SER A 112 -7.56 -10.27 3.19
C SER A 112 -7.30 -8.98 3.93
N PRO A 113 -7.71 -8.88 5.16
CA PRO A 113 -7.58 -7.63 5.91
C PRO A 113 -6.14 -7.31 6.30
N LYS A 114 -5.24 -8.28 6.35
CA LYS A 114 -3.86 -8.06 6.83
C LYS A 114 -2.83 -8.33 5.76
N LEU A 115 -1.74 -7.57 5.77
CA LEU A 115 -0.53 -7.87 5.01
C LEU A 115 -0.01 -9.24 5.46
N LYS A 116 0.56 -10.03 4.54
CA LYS A 116 1.09 -11.34 4.85
C LYS A 116 2.61 -11.27 4.96
N GLU A 117 3.14 -11.73 6.08
CA GLU A 117 4.57 -11.57 6.39
C GLU A 117 5.52 -12.33 5.46
N ASP A 118 5.03 -13.40 4.84
CA ASP A 118 5.87 -14.38 4.15
C ASP A 118 6.14 -14.02 2.69
N TYR A 119 5.47 -13.00 2.09
CA TYR A 119 5.66 -12.67 0.69
C TYR A 119 6.79 -11.67 0.46
N LYS A 120 7.63 -11.99 -0.51
CA LYS A 120 8.84 -11.23 -0.84
C LYS A 120 8.57 -9.94 -1.61
N TYR A 121 7.57 -9.94 -2.48
CA TYR A 121 7.26 -8.82 -3.36
C TYR A 121 5.88 -8.27 -3.11
N MET A 122 5.75 -6.95 -3.32
CA MET A 122 4.47 -6.26 -3.32
C MET A 122 4.37 -5.37 -4.56
N VAL A 123 3.27 -5.51 -5.29
CA VAL A 123 2.84 -4.56 -6.31
C VAL A 123 1.68 -3.76 -5.74
N ILE A 124 1.74 -2.44 -5.87
CA ILE A 124 0.69 -1.56 -5.36
C ILE A 124 0.43 -0.43 -6.35
N TYR A 125 -0.85 -0.12 -6.56
CA TYR A 125 -1.24 1.01 -7.41
C TYR A 125 -2.66 1.51 -7.11
N PRO A 126 -2.95 2.81 -7.37
CA PRO A 126 -4.29 3.35 -7.32
C PRO A 126 -5.12 2.88 -8.51
N MET A 127 -6.43 2.74 -8.30
CA MET A 127 -7.37 2.36 -9.36
C MET A 127 -8.66 3.17 -9.23
N THR A 128 -9.17 3.62 -10.36
CA THR A 128 -10.49 4.24 -10.49
C THR A 128 -11.29 3.49 -11.56
N LYS A 129 -12.54 3.18 -11.28
CA LYS A 129 -13.45 2.58 -12.25
C LYS A 129 -14.02 3.65 -13.18
N THR A 130 -14.30 3.26 -14.42
CA THR A 130 -14.93 4.17 -15.39
C THR A 130 -16.38 4.49 -14.99
N ARG A 131 -16.90 5.65 -15.41
CA ARG A 131 -18.28 6.06 -15.13
C ARG A 131 -19.34 5.02 -15.53
N PRO A 132 -19.27 4.36 -16.73
CA PRO A 132 -20.22 3.32 -17.11
C PRO A 132 -20.30 2.14 -16.12
N TRP A 133 -19.27 1.90 -15.29
CA TRP A 133 -19.37 0.93 -14.22
C TRP A 133 -20.45 1.30 -13.21
N TYR A 134 -20.55 2.57 -12.84
CA TYR A 134 -21.48 3.05 -11.82
C TYR A 134 -22.93 3.17 -12.33
N GLU A 135 -23.11 3.27 -13.64
CA GLU A 135 -24.44 3.26 -14.30
C GLU A 135 -25.07 1.87 -14.31
N LYS A 136 -24.26 0.81 -14.16
CA LYS A 136 -24.76 -0.57 -14.12
C LYS A 136 -25.52 -0.84 -12.82
N SER A 137 -26.57 -1.66 -12.93
CA SER A 137 -27.29 -2.19 -11.78
C SER A 137 -26.37 -3.02 -10.87
N MET A 138 -26.75 -3.18 -9.62
CA MET A 138 -25.99 -4.02 -8.69
C MET A 138 -25.90 -5.48 -9.13
N LYS A 139 -26.92 -5.98 -9.84
CA LYS A 139 -26.92 -7.33 -10.41
C LYS A 139 -25.86 -7.48 -11.49
N GLU A 140 -25.82 -6.59 -12.46
CA GLU A 140 -24.82 -6.61 -13.54
C GLU A 140 -23.39 -6.50 -12.98
N ARG A 141 -23.18 -5.59 -12.01
CA ARG A 141 -21.87 -5.47 -11.35
C ARG A 141 -21.49 -6.75 -10.61
N GLN A 142 -22.43 -7.42 -9.94
CA GLN A 142 -22.17 -8.68 -9.25
C GLN A 142 -21.79 -9.80 -10.24
N GLU A 143 -22.46 -9.89 -11.40
CA GLU A 143 -22.13 -10.87 -12.44
C GLU A 143 -20.72 -10.67 -12.97
N MET A 144 -20.34 -9.44 -13.31
CA MET A 144 -18.98 -9.11 -13.75
C MET A 144 -17.93 -9.41 -12.66
N MET A 145 -18.24 -9.11 -11.39
CA MET A 145 -17.35 -9.42 -10.28
C MET A 145 -17.22 -10.90 -10.00
N ASN A 146 -18.25 -11.70 -10.25
CA ASN A 146 -18.15 -13.17 -10.14
C ASN A 146 -17.13 -13.74 -11.13
N ASP A 147 -17.11 -13.24 -12.37
CA ASP A 147 -16.10 -13.64 -13.36
C ASP A 147 -14.71 -13.20 -12.94
N HIS A 148 -14.58 -11.96 -12.46
CA HIS A 148 -13.32 -11.44 -11.92
C HIS A 148 -12.77 -12.31 -10.77
N PHE A 149 -13.63 -12.67 -9.80
CA PHE A 149 -13.22 -13.54 -8.69
C PHE A 149 -12.87 -14.95 -9.14
N ARG A 150 -13.57 -15.46 -10.17
CA ARG A 150 -13.26 -16.77 -10.75
C ARG A 150 -11.88 -16.80 -11.39
N VAL A 151 -11.51 -15.76 -12.13
CA VAL A 151 -10.15 -15.62 -12.71
C VAL A 151 -9.12 -15.51 -11.59
N GLY A 152 -9.32 -14.64 -10.62
CA GLY A 152 -8.36 -14.45 -9.51
C GLY A 152 -8.08 -15.74 -8.72
N LYS A 153 -9.07 -16.63 -8.57
CA LYS A 153 -8.89 -17.94 -7.90
C LYS A 153 -7.94 -18.89 -8.61
N ASN A 154 -7.66 -18.68 -9.90
CA ASN A 154 -6.69 -19.48 -10.63
C ASN A 154 -5.24 -19.12 -10.27
N TYR A 155 -5.04 -18.03 -9.54
CA TYR A 155 -3.72 -17.52 -9.12
C TYR A 155 -3.58 -17.48 -7.59
N PRO A 156 -3.62 -18.63 -6.91
CA PRO A 156 -3.59 -18.68 -5.44
C PRO A 156 -2.27 -18.18 -4.85
N MET A 157 -1.21 -18.10 -5.67
CA MET A 157 0.12 -17.61 -5.27
C MET A 157 0.17 -16.08 -5.18
N VAL A 158 -0.82 -15.38 -5.72
CA VAL A 158 -0.93 -13.92 -5.63
C VAL A 158 -2.04 -13.56 -4.63
N LYS A 159 -1.66 -13.00 -3.51
CA LYS A 159 -2.62 -12.48 -2.54
C LYS A 159 -3.10 -11.11 -3.00
N ILE A 160 -4.39 -11.02 -3.30
CA ILE A 160 -5.04 -9.81 -3.80
C ILE A 160 -5.70 -9.07 -2.64
N ASN A 161 -5.33 -7.81 -2.44
CA ASN A 161 -5.96 -6.92 -1.46
C ASN A 161 -6.52 -5.69 -2.17
N THR A 162 -7.76 -5.33 -1.82
CA THR A 162 -8.41 -4.12 -2.31
C THR A 162 -8.82 -3.28 -1.11
N SER A 163 -8.33 -2.06 -1.03
CA SER A 163 -8.77 -1.07 -0.07
C SER A 163 -9.49 0.09 -0.76
N TYR A 164 -10.33 0.79 -0.01
CA TYR A 164 -11.26 1.82 -0.51
C TYR A 164 -10.73 3.20 -0.15
N ALA A 165 -10.54 4.05 -1.16
CA ALA A 165 -10.00 5.39 -1.02
C ALA A 165 -11.03 6.50 -1.27
N PHE A 166 -12.27 6.14 -1.55
CA PHE A 166 -13.34 7.10 -1.82
C PHE A 166 -13.43 8.21 -0.77
N GLY A 167 -13.20 9.46 -1.19
CA GLY A 167 -13.25 10.62 -0.33
C GLY A 167 -12.07 10.77 0.64
N LEU A 168 -11.14 9.83 0.64
CA LEU A 168 -9.89 9.89 1.41
C LEU A 168 -8.70 10.28 0.53
N ASP A 169 -8.79 10.00 -0.76
CA ASP A 169 -7.74 10.25 -1.74
C ASP A 169 -8.37 10.57 -3.11
N ASP A 170 -7.56 11.00 -4.09
CA ASP A 170 -7.98 11.30 -5.47
C ASP A 170 -8.25 10.05 -6.32
N THR A 171 -8.21 8.87 -5.71
CA THR A 171 -8.52 7.58 -6.31
C THR A 171 -9.69 6.90 -5.60
N GLU A 172 -10.27 5.87 -6.21
CA GLU A 172 -11.37 5.11 -5.60
C GLU A 172 -10.89 3.91 -4.79
N PHE A 173 -9.79 3.30 -5.23
CA PHE A 173 -9.22 2.10 -4.64
C PHE A 173 -7.71 2.18 -4.62
N VAL A 174 -7.12 1.54 -3.64
CA VAL A 174 -5.71 1.16 -3.65
C VAL A 174 -5.64 -0.36 -3.68
N LEU A 175 -5.03 -0.89 -4.74
CA LEU A 175 -4.83 -2.32 -4.91
C LEU A 175 -3.43 -2.70 -4.46
N SER A 176 -3.31 -3.77 -3.70
CA SER A 176 -2.03 -4.35 -3.33
C SER A 176 -2.03 -5.86 -3.58
N PHE A 177 -0.93 -6.34 -4.12
CA PHE A 177 -0.72 -7.73 -4.49
C PHE A 177 0.58 -8.19 -3.87
N GLU A 178 0.51 -9.25 -3.06
CA GLU A 178 1.68 -9.84 -2.41
C GLU A 178 1.98 -11.21 -3.05
N MET A 179 3.24 -11.49 -3.38
CA MET A 179 3.68 -12.70 -4.07
C MET A 179 5.18 -12.98 -3.87
N ASP A 180 5.60 -14.19 -4.18
CA ASP A 180 7.01 -14.57 -4.20
C ASP A 180 7.63 -14.50 -5.60
N ASP A 181 6.80 -14.55 -6.65
CA ASP A 181 7.21 -14.39 -8.05
C ASP A 181 6.34 -13.33 -8.76
N PRO A 182 6.92 -12.20 -9.18
CA PRO A 182 6.19 -11.16 -9.90
C PRO A 182 5.63 -11.60 -11.26
N SER A 183 6.14 -12.69 -11.85
CA SER A 183 5.62 -13.24 -13.12
C SER A 183 4.20 -13.77 -12.96
N GLU A 184 3.84 -14.29 -11.79
CA GLU A 184 2.49 -14.74 -11.46
C GLU A 184 1.49 -13.59 -11.49
N PHE A 185 1.89 -12.42 -11.00
CA PHE A 185 1.07 -11.22 -11.10
C PHE A 185 0.86 -10.77 -12.55
N THR A 186 1.90 -10.82 -13.37
CA THR A 186 1.78 -10.51 -14.80
C THR A 186 0.78 -11.44 -15.48
N SER A 187 0.85 -12.73 -15.17
CA SER A 187 -0.08 -13.74 -15.68
C SER A 187 -1.52 -13.52 -15.22
N LEU A 188 -1.71 -13.06 -13.99
CA LEU A 188 -3.04 -12.72 -13.42
C LEU A 188 -3.71 -11.56 -14.16
N VAL A 189 -2.94 -10.55 -14.59
CA VAL A 189 -3.49 -9.31 -15.18
C VAL A 189 -3.55 -9.32 -16.71
N MET A 190 -2.91 -10.29 -17.38
CA MET A 190 -3.00 -10.53 -18.83
C MET A 190 -4.28 -11.30 -19.20
#